data_0ea677c305b97ed6aa9088cc3d726177
#
_entry.id   0ea677c305b97ed6aa9088cc3d726177
#
_cell.length_a   1.000
_cell.length_b   1.000
_cell.length_c   1.000
_cell.angle_alpha   90.00
_cell.angle_beta   90.00
_cell.angle_gamma   90.00
#
_symmetry.space_group_name_H-M   'P 1'
#
loop_
_entity.id
_entity.type
_entity.pdbx_description
1 polymer ?
#
loop_
_entity_poly.entity_id
_entity_poly.type
_entity_poly.pdbx_seq_one_letter_code
_entity_poly.pdbx_strand_id
1 'polypeptide(L)'
;MTLFPPTLEEARARIATVNPAEYSRNRNALNGAVTQLSPYITHGFISLPEVLEGVRLHHSVRTQDKFVFELGWREYFRHVWQHRGNGIFKSLHEGVLSDEAYADRIPFDILHASTGVAAIDMAVKTLYATGYLHNHARMWLASYMVHLRKVHWLSLIHI
;
A
#
# COMPACT_ATOMS: atom_id res chain seq x y z
N MET A 1 -14.22 -17.85 1.82
CA MET A 1 -14.13 -16.86 2.92
C MET A 1 -13.28 -15.70 2.41
N THR A 2 -13.76 -14.47 2.45
CA THR A 2 -12.98 -13.30 2.01
C THR A 2 -11.87 -13.02 3.02
N LEU A 3 -10.67 -12.70 2.55
CA LEU A 3 -9.51 -12.36 3.39
C LEU A 3 -9.80 -11.13 4.28
N PHE A 4 -10.67 -10.23 3.81
CA PHE A 4 -11.06 -8.99 4.47
C PHE A 4 -12.60 -8.90 4.53
N PRO A 5 -13.25 -9.54 5.52
CA PRO A 5 -14.70 -9.35 5.72
C PRO A 5 -15.00 -7.86 5.92
N PRO A 6 -15.97 -7.27 5.17
CA PRO A 6 -16.25 -5.84 5.22
C PRO A 6 -17.12 -5.48 6.43
N THR A 7 -16.61 -5.73 7.63
CA THR A 7 -17.34 -5.46 8.89
C THR A 7 -16.47 -4.63 9.84
N LEU A 8 -17.12 -3.81 10.66
CA LEU A 8 -16.46 -3.03 11.69
C LEU A 8 -15.89 -3.93 12.79
N GLU A 9 -16.55 -5.04 13.08
CA GLU A 9 -16.08 -6.03 14.04
C GLU A 9 -14.72 -6.60 13.64
N GLU A 10 -14.56 -7.04 12.39
CA GLU A 10 -13.29 -7.55 11.88
C GLU A 10 -12.20 -6.48 11.87
N ALA A 11 -12.55 -5.24 11.49
CA ALA A 11 -11.61 -4.12 11.53
C ALA A 11 -11.06 -3.89 12.95
N ARG A 12 -11.93 -3.92 13.97
CA ARG A 12 -11.56 -3.75 15.37
C ARG A 12 -10.79 -4.96 15.92
N ALA A 13 -11.17 -6.18 15.54
CA ALA A 13 -10.43 -7.37 15.91
C ALA A 13 -8.98 -7.32 15.39
N ARG A 14 -8.76 -6.82 14.17
CA ARG A 14 -7.42 -6.63 13.62
C ARG A 14 -6.62 -5.54 14.35
N ILE A 15 -7.25 -4.46 14.79
CA ILE A 15 -6.56 -3.46 15.61
C ILE A 15 -6.00 -4.11 16.89
N ALA A 16 -6.76 -4.98 17.55
CA ALA A 16 -6.33 -5.67 18.77
C ALA A 16 -5.14 -6.62 18.56
N THR A 17 -4.91 -7.09 17.32
CA THR A 17 -3.77 -7.97 16.99
C THR A 17 -2.50 -7.21 16.58
N VAL A 18 -2.55 -5.90 16.43
CA VAL A 18 -1.37 -5.11 16.04
C VAL A 18 -0.31 -5.15 17.14
N ASN A 19 0.90 -5.59 16.76
CA ASN A 19 2.08 -5.54 17.60
C ASN A 19 3.09 -4.51 17.07
N PRO A 20 3.22 -3.32 17.65
CA PRO A 20 4.10 -2.26 17.15
C PRO A 20 5.59 -2.65 17.15
N ALA A 21 6.04 -3.46 18.08
CA ALA A 21 7.43 -3.91 18.17
C ALA A 21 7.78 -4.87 17.02
N GLU A 22 6.92 -5.88 16.81
CA GLU A 22 7.08 -6.81 15.68
C GLU A 22 6.96 -6.09 14.34
N TYR A 23 5.99 -5.18 14.21
CA TYR A 23 5.84 -4.33 13.05
C TYR A 23 7.13 -3.55 12.74
N SER A 24 7.72 -2.93 13.74
CA SER A 24 8.98 -2.18 13.56
C SER A 24 10.13 -3.07 13.12
N ARG A 25 10.19 -4.30 13.62
CA ARG A 25 11.28 -5.24 13.38
C ARG A 25 11.24 -5.88 11.99
N ASN A 26 10.07 -6.30 11.52
CA ASN A 26 9.99 -7.18 10.36
C ASN A 26 8.93 -6.80 9.30
N ARG A 27 8.26 -5.65 9.42
CA ARG A 27 7.23 -5.21 8.46
C ARG A 27 7.68 -5.21 6.99
N ASN A 28 8.99 -5.20 6.75
CA ASN A 28 9.54 -5.18 5.40
C ASN A 28 9.64 -6.59 4.78
N ALA A 29 9.56 -7.64 5.58
CA ALA A 29 9.51 -9.00 5.07
C ALA A 29 8.11 -9.32 4.52
N LEU A 30 8.00 -10.11 3.45
CA LEU A 30 6.71 -10.48 2.84
C LEU A 30 5.77 -11.20 3.82
N ASN A 31 6.33 -11.95 4.76
CA ASN A 31 5.62 -12.64 5.83
C ASN A 31 5.75 -11.89 7.18
N GLY A 32 6.13 -10.62 7.15
CA GLY A 32 6.31 -9.79 8.34
C GLY A 32 4.99 -9.40 9.01
N ALA A 33 5.11 -8.85 10.21
CA ALA A 33 3.99 -8.39 11.02
C ALA A 33 3.41 -7.07 10.48
N VAL A 34 2.65 -7.14 9.39
CA VAL A 34 1.88 -6.01 8.85
C VAL A 34 0.47 -6.00 9.44
N THR A 35 -0.09 -4.81 9.62
CA THR A 35 -1.38 -4.64 10.30
C THR A 35 -2.57 -5.16 9.51
N GLN A 36 -2.49 -5.19 8.18
CA GLN A 36 -3.58 -5.49 7.25
C GLN A 36 -4.84 -4.61 7.48
N LEU A 37 -4.67 -3.42 8.03
CA LEU A 37 -5.75 -2.46 8.29
C LEU A 37 -6.02 -1.53 7.11
N SER A 38 -5.14 -1.47 6.12
CA SER A 38 -5.26 -0.52 5.00
C SER A 38 -6.58 -0.62 4.23
N PRO A 39 -7.19 -1.80 3.97
CA PRO A 39 -8.51 -1.88 3.34
C PRO A 39 -9.58 -1.17 4.17
N TYR A 40 -9.62 -1.40 5.47
CA TYR A 40 -10.62 -0.82 6.37
C TYR A 40 -10.47 0.69 6.53
N ILE A 41 -9.22 1.18 6.59
CA ILE A 41 -8.94 2.62 6.65
C ILE A 41 -9.31 3.29 5.33
N THR A 42 -8.97 2.67 4.19
CA THR A 42 -9.25 3.22 2.86
C THR A 42 -10.75 3.33 2.60
N HIS A 43 -11.53 2.37 3.06
CA HIS A 43 -12.98 2.35 2.88
C HIS A 43 -13.75 3.03 4.04
N GLY A 44 -13.08 3.65 4.98
CA GLY A 44 -13.70 4.45 6.04
C GLY A 44 -14.37 3.64 7.16
N PHE A 45 -14.07 2.35 7.31
CA PHE A 45 -14.56 1.55 8.44
C PHE A 45 -13.96 2.01 9.76
N ILE A 46 -12.70 2.40 9.74
CA ILE A 46 -11.94 2.87 10.90
C ILE A 46 -11.07 4.07 10.51
N SER A 47 -10.88 4.99 11.42
CA SER A 47 -10.01 6.15 11.28
C SER A 47 -8.61 5.89 11.84
N LEU A 48 -7.62 6.73 11.46
CA LEU A 48 -6.27 6.64 12.01
C LEU A 48 -6.21 6.88 13.54
N PRO A 49 -6.97 7.84 14.11
CA PRO A 49 -7.06 7.96 15.56
C PRO A 49 -7.60 6.70 16.25
N GLU A 50 -8.68 6.08 15.74
CA GLU A 50 -9.21 4.84 16.29
C GLU A 50 -8.18 3.71 16.26
N VAL A 51 -7.42 3.58 15.18
CA VAL A 51 -6.33 2.60 15.10
C VAL A 51 -5.27 2.86 16.17
N LEU A 52 -4.82 4.12 16.32
CA LEU A 52 -3.80 4.47 17.28
C LEU A 52 -4.26 4.25 18.73
N GLU A 53 -5.49 4.67 19.05
CA GLU A 53 -6.08 4.49 20.37
C GLU A 53 -6.30 3.01 20.69
N GLY A 54 -6.83 2.24 19.76
CA GLY A 54 -7.03 0.81 19.96
C GLY A 54 -5.71 0.05 20.20
N VAL A 55 -4.63 0.42 19.51
CA VAL A 55 -3.30 -0.16 19.78
C VAL A 55 -2.76 0.27 21.15
N ARG A 56 -3.00 1.52 21.57
CA ARG A 56 -2.59 2.05 22.89
C ARG A 56 -3.25 1.33 24.07
N LEU A 57 -4.41 0.71 23.88
CA LEU A 57 -5.03 -0.09 24.93
C LEU A 57 -4.17 -1.28 25.36
N HIS A 58 -3.32 -1.78 24.46
CA HIS A 58 -2.53 -3.01 24.68
C HIS A 58 -1.02 -2.77 24.66
N HIS A 59 -0.57 -1.64 24.11
CA HIS A 59 0.84 -1.33 23.90
C HIS A 59 1.16 0.11 24.25
N SER A 60 2.29 0.32 24.93
CA SER A 60 2.85 1.68 25.08
C SER A 60 3.49 2.09 23.75
N VAL A 61 2.90 3.07 23.05
CA VAL A 61 3.42 3.60 21.79
C VAL A 61 3.70 5.09 21.90
N ARG A 62 4.87 5.49 21.40
CA ARG A 62 5.35 6.89 21.38
C ARG A 62 5.31 7.42 19.95
N THR A 63 5.34 8.74 19.80
CA THR A 63 5.28 9.41 18.48
C THR A 63 6.42 9.00 17.55
N GLN A 64 7.60 8.69 18.08
CA GLN A 64 8.76 8.26 17.29
C GLN A 64 8.74 6.77 16.93
N ASP A 65 7.80 5.99 17.45
CA ASP A 65 7.71 4.56 17.12
C ASP A 65 7.31 4.38 15.66
N LYS A 66 7.95 3.43 15.00
CA LYS A 66 7.80 3.24 13.55
C LYS A 66 6.35 3.02 13.11
N PHE A 67 5.57 2.33 13.94
CA PHE A 67 4.15 2.15 13.68
C PHE A 67 3.39 3.50 13.60
N VAL A 68 3.61 4.40 14.56
CA VAL A 68 2.97 5.72 14.60
C VAL A 68 3.46 6.58 13.43
N PHE A 69 4.75 6.51 13.13
CA PHE A 69 5.35 7.22 12.02
C PHE A 69 4.73 6.84 10.67
N GLU A 70 4.45 5.54 10.45
CA GLU A 70 3.79 5.07 9.21
C GLU A 70 2.31 5.49 9.13
N LEU A 71 1.60 5.58 10.24
CA LEU A 71 0.27 6.21 10.27
C LEU A 71 0.34 7.69 9.89
N GLY A 72 1.38 8.39 10.38
CA GLY A 72 1.64 9.79 10.04
C GLY A 72 1.89 10.01 8.54
N TRP A 73 2.61 9.12 7.88
CA TRP A 73 2.80 9.19 6.42
C TRP A 73 1.48 9.12 5.65
N ARG A 74 0.56 8.29 6.10
CA ARG A 74 -0.76 8.20 5.45
C ARG A 74 -1.54 9.52 5.55
N GLU A 75 -1.52 10.16 6.71
CA GLU A 75 -2.17 11.45 6.90
C GLU A 75 -1.45 12.56 6.13
N TYR A 76 -0.12 12.55 6.11
CA TYR A 76 0.68 13.47 5.31
C TYR A 76 0.30 13.43 3.82
N PHE A 77 0.14 12.25 3.22
CA PHE A 77 -0.27 12.17 1.81
C PHE A 77 -1.71 12.64 1.57
N ARG A 78 -2.60 12.48 2.53
CA ARG A 78 -3.95 13.10 2.46
C ARG A 78 -3.85 14.63 2.46
N HIS A 79 -3.00 15.17 3.33
CA HIS A 79 -2.74 16.60 3.40
C HIS A 79 -2.12 17.14 2.10
N VAL A 80 -1.15 16.42 1.53
CA VAL A 80 -0.60 16.74 0.20
C VAL A 80 -1.70 16.79 -0.87
N TRP A 81 -2.59 15.81 -0.88
CA TRP A 81 -3.72 15.80 -1.82
C TRP A 81 -4.63 17.01 -1.64
N GLN A 82 -5.02 17.32 -0.41
CA GLN A 82 -5.85 18.50 -0.12
C GLN A 82 -5.25 19.81 -0.64
N HIS A 83 -3.92 19.95 -0.54
CA HIS A 83 -3.24 21.16 -1.01
C HIS A 83 -3.01 21.20 -2.52
N ARG A 84 -2.74 20.06 -3.12
CA ARG A 84 -2.44 20.00 -4.56
C ARG A 84 -3.66 19.78 -5.45
N GLY A 85 -4.77 19.32 -4.89
CA GLY A 85 -5.98 19.00 -5.67
C GLY A 85 -5.64 18.11 -6.86
N ASN A 86 -6.09 18.47 -8.06
CA ASN A 86 -5.79 17.72 -9.29
C ASN A 86 -4.30 17.73 -9.70
N GLY A 87 -3.46 18.53 -9.04
CA GLY A 87 -2.01 18.49 -9.25
C GLY A 87 -1.36 17.18 -8.83
N ILE A 88 -2.05 16.32 -8.06
CA ILE A 88 -1.58 14.97 -7.75
C ILE A 88 -1.52 14.03 -8.96
N PHE A 89 -2.19 14.35 -10.06
CA PHE A 89 -2.15 13.57 -11.31
C PHE A 89 -0.98 13.97 -12.22
N LYS A 90 -0.14 14.91 -11.79
CA LYS A 90 1.08 15.30 -12.48
C LYS A 90 2.29 14.79 -11.73
N SER A 91 3.33 14.38 -12.45
CA SER A 91 4.61 14.00 -11.86
C SER A 91 5.15 15.13 -10.99
N LEU A 92 5.57 14.84 -9.76
CA LEU A 92 6.18 15.82 -8.85
C LEU A 92 7.61 16.16 -9.23
N HIS A 93 8.28 15.23 -9.86
CA HIS A 93 9.65 15.34 -10.35
C HIS A 93 9.71 14.85 -11.78
N GLU A 94 10.63 15.41 -12.55
CA GLU A 94 10.90 14.90 -13.89
C GLU A 94 11.33 13.43 -13.83
N GLY A 95 10.75 12.62 -14.71
CA GLY A 95 11.12 11.23 -14.89
C GLY A 95 12.41 11.10 -15.71
N VAL A 96 12.86 9.85 -15.89
CA VAL A 96 14.00 9.54 -16.79
C VAL A 96 13.64 9.83 -18.25
N LEU A 97 12.36 9.73 -18.58
CA LEU A 97 11.78 10.04 -19.88
C LEU A 97 10.75 11.15 -19.72
N SER A 98 10.41 11.83 -20.82
CA SER A 98 9.23 12.72 -20.82
C SER A 98 7.94 11.90 -20.60
N ASP A 99 6.92 12.51 -20.02
CA ASP A 99 5.68 11.80 -19.69
C ASP A 99 5.05 11.12 -20.92
N GLU A 100 5.17 11.73 -22.11
CA GLU A 100 4.64 11.20 -23.37
C GLU A 100 5.42 9.99 -23.91
N ALA A 101 6.65 9.75 -23.42
CA ALA A 101 7.46 8.63 -23.84
C ALA A 101 7.20 7.34 -23.02
N TYR A 102 6.39 7.46 -21.94
CA TYR A 102 5.95 6.29 -21.20
C TYR A 102 4.72 5.64 -21.87
N ALA A 103 4.64 4.32 -21.81
CA ALA A 103 3.47 3.58 -22.30
C ALA A 103 2.24 3.88 -21.42
N ASP A 104 1.11 4.13 -22.03
CA ASP A 104 -0.17 4.40 -21.35
C ASP A 104 -0.93 3.12 -20.96
N ARG A 105 -0.46 1.95 -21.39
CA ARG A 105 -1.09 0.65 -21.17
C ARG A 105 -0.17 -0.28 -20.43
N ILE A 106 -0.78 -1.10 -19.57
CA ILE A 106 -0.06 -2.17 -18.88
C ILE A 106 0.23 -3.31 -19.87
N PRO A 107 1.49 -3.77 -19.99
CA PRO A 107 1.84 -4.89 -20.85
C PRO A 107 1.08 -6.18 -20.49
N PHE A 108 0.73 -6.94 -21.52
CA PHE A 108 -0.06 -8.18 -21.41
C PHE A 108 0.56 -9.20 -20.43
N ASP A 109 1.87 -9.38 -20.46
CA ASP A 109 2.59 -10.31 -19.59
C ASP A 109 2.48 -9.93 -18.10
N ILE A 110 2.40 -8.63 -17.78
CA ILE A 110 2.14 -8.16 -16.41
C ILE A 110 0.71 -8.48 -16.00
N LEU A 111 -0.28 -8.14 -16.85
CA LEU A 111 -1.69 -8.42 -16.55
C LEU A 111 -1.96 -9.92 -16.35
N HIS A 112 -1.20 -10.79 -17.01
CA HIS A 112 -1.36 -12.23 -16.92
C HIS A 112 -0.36 -12.91 -15.97
N ALA A 113 0.42 -12.11 -15.22
CA ALA A 113 1.43 -12.61 -14.28
C ALA A 113 2.38 -13.65 -14.92
N SER A 114 2.89 -13.31 -16.11
CA SER A 114 3.75 -14.15 -16.95
C SER A 114 5.00 -13.41 -17.44
N THR A 115 5.52 -12.49 -16.60
CA THR A 115 6.69 -11.66 -16.92
C THR A 115 8.00 -12.46 -16.90
N GLY A 116 8.01 -13.64 -16.31
CA GLY A 116 9.21 -14.43 -16.03
C GLY A 116 10.00 -13.97 -14.79
N VAL A 117 9.54 -12.90 -14.12
CA VAL A 117 10.09 -12.41 -12.84
C VAL A 117 9.20 -12.92 -11.71
N ALA A 118 9.61 -13.99 -11.04
CA ALA A 118 8.79 -14.69 -10.05
C ALA A 118 8.16 -13.80 -8.99
N ALA A 119 8.91 -12.81 -8.46
CA ALA A 119 8.40 -11.88 -7.45
C ALA A 119 7.28 -10.97 -8.00
N ILE A 120 7.38 -10.54 -9.26
CA ILE A 120 6.37 -9.71 -9.92
C ILE A 120 5.13 -10.53 -10.23
N ASP A 121 5.31 -11.72 -10.82
CA ASP A 121 4.21 -12.62 -11.15
C ASP A 121 3.45 -13.05 -9.90
N MET A 122 4.14 -13.32 -8.79
CA MET A 122 3.53 -13.60 -7.49
C MET A 122 2.75 -12.39 -6.96
N ALA A 123 3.29 -11.18 -7.07
CA ALA A 123 2.62 -9.97 -6.64
C ALA A 123 1.29 -9.75 -7.39
N VAL A 124 1.30 -9.88 -8.71
CA VAL A 124 0.08 -9.74 -9.53
C VAL A 124 -0.94 -10.83 -9.19
N LYS A 125 -0.54 -12.10 -9.10
CA LYS A 125 -1.42 -13.21 -8.71
C LYS A 125 -2.05 -12.98 -7.34
N THR A 126 -1.24 -12.52 -6.37
CA THR A 126 -1.73 -12.23 -5.02
C THR A 126 -2.75 -11.11 -5.03
N LEU A 127 -2.48 -10.03 -5.78
CA LEU A 127 -3.40 -8.90 -5.90
C LEU A 127 -4.75 -9.35 -6.47
N TYR A 128 -4.76 -10.11 -7.56
CA TYR A 128 -6.00 -10.59 -8.19
C TYR A 128 -6.76 -11.59 -7.32
N ALA A 129 -6.04 -12.44 -6.58
CA ALA A 129 -6.67 -13.44 -5.72
C ALA A 129 -7.29 -12.83 -4.45
N THR A 130 -6.73 -11.74 -3.93
CA THR A 130 -7.05 -11.23 -2.59
C THR A 130 -7.54 -9.79 -2.54
N GLY A 131 -7.32 -9.01 -3.61
CA GLY A 131 -7.53 -7.55 -3.61
C GLY A 131 -6.54 -6.78 -2.72
N TYR A 132 -5.55 -7.48 -2.14
CA TYR A 132 -4.57 -6.91 -1.23
C TYR A 132 -3.15 -7.28 -1.65
N LEU A 133 -2.24 -6.32 -1.50
CA LEU A 133 -0.83 -6.55 -1.73
C LEU A 133 0.00 -5.88 -0.63
N HIS A 134 0.96 -6.62 -0.09
CA HIS A 134 1.93 -6.12 0.86
C HIS A 134 2.65 -4.88 0.32
N ASN A 135 2.88 -3.85 1.15
CA ASN A 135 3.43 -2.56 0.69
C ASN A 135 4.75 -2.72 -0.10
N HIS A 136 5.67 -3.57 0.34
CA HIS A 136 6.93 -3.80 -0.38
C HIS A 136 6.70 -4.43 -1.75
N ALA A 137 5.78 -5.39 -1.87
CA ALA A 137 5.43 -5.97 -3.15
C ALA A 137 4.78 -4.94 -4.09
N ARG A 138 3.99 -4.00 -3.55
CA ARG A 138 3.48 -2.85 -4.35
C ARG A 138 4.62 -1.98 -4.88
N MET A 139 5.61 -1.68 -4.03
CA MET A 139 6.77 -0.88 -4.43
C MET A 139 7.59 -1.60 -5.51
N TRP A 140 7.82 -2.90 -5.38
CA TRP A 140 8.52 -3.69 -6.40
C TRP A 140 7.77 -3.72 -7.73
N LEU A 141 6.46 -3.98 -7.68
CA LEU A 141 5.61 -3.99 -8.87
C LEU A 141 5.61 -2.61 -9.55
N ALA A 142 5.40 -1.54 -8.79
CA ALA A 142 5.43 -0.17 -9.32
C ALA A 142 6.80 0.18 -9.91
N SER A 143 7.88 -0.14 -9.21
CA SER A 143 9.25 0.09 -9.71
C SER A 143 9.53 -0.70 -11.00
N TYR A 144 9.13 -1.96 -11.05
CA TYR A 144 9.26 -2.78 -12.26
C TYR A 144 8.51 -2.17 -13.45
N MET A 145 7.26 -1.76 -13.23
CA MET A 145 6.43 -1.18 -14.29
C MET A 145 6.97 0.16 -14.78
N VAL A 146 7.28 1.09 -13.88
CA VAL A 146 7.68 2.45 -14.26
C VAL A 146 9.13 2.48 -14.74
N HIS A 147 10.06 1.86 -14.02
CA HIS A 147 11.48 2.01 -14.31
C HIS A 147 12.00 1.01 -15.35
N LEU A 148 11.50 -0.22 -15.35
CA LEU A 148 11.98 -1.24 -16.30
C LEU A 148 11.09 -1.33 -17.54
N ARG A 149 9.76 -1.33 -17.38
CA ARG A 149 8.83 -1.49 -18.49
C ARG A 149 8.35 -0.17 -19.09
N LYS A 150 8.78 0.97 -18.51
CA LYS A 150 8.45 2.32 -19.00
C LYS A 150 6.95 2.57 -19.15
N VAL A 151 6.16 2.05 -18.21
CA VAL A 151 4.71 2.32 -18.13
C VAL A 151 4.51 3.59 -17.32
N HIS A 152 3.62 4.46 -17.79
CA HIS A 152 3.28 5.68 -17.06
C HIS A 152 2.70 5.33 -15.68
N TRP A 153 3.14 6.00 -14.64
CA TRP A 153 2.77 5.65 -13.26
C TRP A 153 1.26 5.70 -12.99
N LEU A 154 0.50 6.60 -13.65
CA LEU A 154 -0.96 6.63 -13.55
C LEU A 154 -1.63 5.38 -14.12
N SER A 155 -0.99 4.69 -15.07
CA SER A 155 -1.56 3.46 -15.64
C SER A 155 -1.57 2.30 -14.63
N LEU A 156 -0.79 2.40 -13.52
CA LEU A 156 -0.78 1.39 -12.47
C LEU A 156 -2.12 1.23 -11.74
N ILE A 157 -3.01 2.20 -11.85
CA ILE A 157 -4.35 2.10 -11.26
C ILE A 157 -5.25 1.06 -11.96
N HIS A 158 -4.82 0.54 -13.11
CA HIS A 158 -5.56 -0.44 -13.91
C HIS A 158 -5.13 -1.89 -13.69
N ILE A 159 -4.24 -2.16 -12.73
CA ILE A 159 -3.80 -3.51 -12.39
C ILE A 159 -4.56 -4.07 -11.19
#